data_32ef2c67dee8ee716c897eef39798fe8
#
_entry.id   32ef2c67dee8ee716c897eef39798fe8
#
_cell.length_a   1.000
_cell.length_b   1.000
_cell.length_c   1.000
_cell.angle_alpha   90.00
_cell.angle_beta   90.00
_cell.angle_gamma   90.00
#
_symmetry.space_group_name_H-M   'P 1'
#
loop_
_entity.id
_entity.type
_entity.pdbx_description
1 polymer ?
#
loop_
_entity_poly.entity_id
_entity_poly.type
_entity_poly.pdbx_seq_one_letter_code
_entity_poly.pdbx_strand_id
1 'polypeptide(L)'
;MSRQILEPFPQGDSGQGILWDFSCLTQESDSVEDIYVEYFIDPDSSRLSVADGNVILRYSDLTDTLQIIGQETALESICYDVPQSIMTYPFTYGNVISGSYGGHGTYCSRLNVSVAGTLLVEADAEGIILTSECDTLYNVLRVHTLRTGSISMNSVMDANNSDTTHVKQEIEERYEWYARGYRYPLYEKATVAYYDNMTMIHESHSASRISPDFMHLPDDSCNDSILAYDAYVRSTMFPFDWLQPSGPDGSDPENADIIRYTVLTDGNSLILDYDLDQDATLTFIICNKMGMLFVNRRETVMAGSGHTAEFDLSGFAPNDYILYINVNGTINSEVFNVR
;
A
#
# COMPACT_ATOMS: atom_id res chain seq x y z
N MET A 1 8.95 -17.00 -0.95
CA MET A 1 8.77 -15.64 -1.50
C MET A 1 9.41 -14.68 -0.51
N SER A 2 10.19 -13.73 -0.94
CA SER A 2 10.89 -12.81 -0.03
C SER A 2 10.17 -11.47 0.04
N ARG A 3 10.05 -10.94 1.24
CA ARG A 3 9.50 -9.63 1.55
C ARG A 3 10.64 -8.72 1.98
N GLN A 4 10.73 -7.54 1.37
CA GLN A 4 11.70 -6.53 1.77
C GLN A 4 11.08 -5.64 2.83
N ILE A 5 11.80 -5.44 3.94
CA ILE A 5 11.38 -4.51 5.00
C ILE A 5 11.79 -3.11 4.58
N LEU A 6 10.87 -2.18 4.70
CA LEU A 6 11.04 -0.77 4.34
C LEU A 6 11.03 0.10 5.60
N GLU A 7 11.68 1.27 5.51
CA GLU A 7 11.41 2.33 6.47
C GLU A 7 9.95 2.79 6.37
N PRO A 8 9.34 3.23 7.50
CA PRO A 8 7.97 3.73 7.48
C PRO A 8 7.81 4.89 6.49
N PHE A 9 6.75 4.84 5.68
CA PHE A 9 6.43 5.84 4.67
C PHE A 9 4.99 6.35 4.83
N PRO A 10 4.66 7.55 4.32
CA PRO A 10 3.29 8.06 4.37
C PRO A 10 2.38 7.22 3.47
N GLN A 11 1.15 6.97 3.91
CA GLN A 11 0.15 6.23 3.15
C GLN A 11 -0.38 7.01 1.93
N GLY A 12 -0.19 8.33 1.89
CA GLY A 12 -0.75 9.21 0.87
C GLY A 12 -2.26 9.43 1.04
N ASP A 13 -2.83 10.21 0.13
CA ASP A 13 -4.25 10.57 0.13
C ASP A 13 -5.14 9.38 -0.23
N SER A 14 -6.43 9.47 0.12
CA SER A 14 -7.49 8.56 -0.34
C SER A 14 -8.19 9.16 -1.57
N GLY A 15 -8.87 8.31 -2.35
CA GLY A 15 -9.63 8.72 -3.51
C GLY A 15 -9.25 8.00 -4.79
N GLN A 16 -9.71 8.54 -5.92
CA GLN A 16 -9.44 8.00 -7.25
C GLN A 16 -8.31 8.79 -7.94
N GLY A 17 -7.56 8.10 -8.81
CA GLY A 17 -6.50 8.72 -9.59
C GLY A 17 -5.26 9.11 -8.78
N ILE A 18 -5.03 8.43 -7.67
CA ILE A 18 -3.90 8.71 -6.79
C ILE A 18 -2.59 8.25 -7.43
N LEU A 19 -1.56 9.07 -7.33
CA LEU A 19 -0.19 8.68 -7.67
C LEU A 19 0.62 8.47 -6.37
N TRP A 20 1.03 7.23 -6.14
CA TRP A 20 1.97 6.89 -5.07
C TRP A 20 3.38 6.81 -5.65
N ASP A 21 4.24 7.76 -5.27
CA ASP A 21 5.65 7.73 -5.65
C ASP A 21 6.46 6.92 -4.62
N PHE A 22 6.62 5.65 -4.88
CA PHE A 22 7.42 4.72 -4.08
C PHE A 22 8.82 4.47 -4.66
N SER A 23 9.23 5.29 -5.63
CA SER A 23 10.53 5.16 -6.30
C SER A 23 11.73 5.37 -5.38
N CYS A 24 11.54 6.11 -4.29
CA CYS A 24 12.60 6.46 -3.33
C CYS A 24 12.42 5.84 -1.95
N LEU A 25 11.58 4.80 -1.81
CA LEU A 25 11.47 4.10 -0.53
C LEU A 25 12.79 3.40 -0.21
N THR A 26 13.26 3.60 1.02
CA THR A 26 14.49 3.02 1.52
C THR A 26 14.20 1.71 2.26
N GLN A 27 15.09 0.72 2.09
CA GLN A 27 15.09 -0.46 2.93
C GLN A 27 15.57 -0.09 4.33
N GLU A 28 14.91 -0.64 5.34
CA GLU A 28 15.42 -0.61 6.69
C GLU A 28 16.75 -1.40 6.73
N SER A 29 17.81 -0.76 7.18
CA SER A 29 19.23 -1.14 7.08
C SER A 29 19.54 -2.64 7.10
N ASP A 30 20.50 -3.05 6.26
CA ASP A 30 21.46 -4.18 6.29
C ASP A 30 21.01 -5.60 6.75
N SER A 31 19.94 -5.76 7.46
CA SER A 31 19.34 -7.06 7.76
C SER A 31 18.10 -7.29 6.91
N VAL A 32 18.31 -7.74 5.68
CA VAL A 32 17.22 -8.32 4.90
C VAL A 32 16.83 -9.63 5.58
N GLU A 33 15.89 -9.58 6.49
CA GLU A 33 15.16 -10.77 6.89
C GLU A 33 14.23 -11.11 5.74
N ASP A 34 14.65 -12.04 4.91
CA ASP A 34 13.78 -12.64 3.92
C ASP A 34 12.64 -13.35 4.67
N ILE A 35 11.47 -12.75 4.65
CA ILE A 35 10.26 -13.38 5.18
C ILE A 35 9.73 -14.28 4.08
N TYR A 36 9.70 -15.58 4.35
CA TYR A 36 9.15 -16.57 3.43
C TYR A 36 7.67 -16.76 3.70
N VAL A 37 6.85 -16.56 2.68
CA VAL A 37 5.44 -16.94 2.71
C VAL A 37 5.31 -18.33 2.09
N GLU A 38 4.87 -19.30 2.89
CA GLU A 38 4.61 -20.67 2.45
C GLU A 38 3.11 -20.93 2.43
N TYR A 39 2.65 -21.67 1.43
CA TYR A 39 1.27 -22.09 1.32
C TYR A 39 1.10 -23.53 1.70
N PHE A 40 0.19 -23.78 2.61
CA PHE A 40 -0.27 -25.11 2.93
C PHE A 40 -1.73 -25.25 2.51
N ILE A 41 -2.00 -26.11 1.55
CA ILE A 41 -3.37 -26.51 1.23
C ILE A 41 -3.64 -27.75 2.05
N ASP A 42 -4.62 -27.69 2.93
CA ASP A 42 -5.10 -28.87 3.65
C ASP A 42 -5.95 -29.71 2.69
N PRO A 43 -5.55 -30.98 2.37
CA PRO A 43 -6.26 -31.80 1.40
C PRO A 43 -7.69 -32.15 1.81
N ASP A 44 -8.00 -32.13 3.10
CA ASP A 44 -9.29 -32.58 3.66
C ASP A 44 -10.25 -31.42 3.94
N SER A 45 -9.82 -30.18 3.76
CA SER A 45 -10.67 -29.01 3.97
C SER A 45 -10.32 -27.92 2.94
N SER A 46 -11.32 -27.22 2.43
CA SER A 46 -11.17 -26.03 1.57
C SER A 46 -10.56 -24.83 2.34
N ARG A 47 -9.55 -25.11 3.16
CA ARG A 47 -8.87 -24.14 4.00
C ARG A 47 -7.46 -23.91 3.50
N LEU A 48 -7.12 -22.64 3.36
CA LEU A 48 -5.77 -22.20 3.00
C LEU A 48 -5.04 -21.78 4.28
N SER A 49 -3.83 -22.26 4.47
CA SER A 49 -2.94 -21.77 5.52
C SER A 49 -1.76 -21.07 4.89
N VAL A 50 -1.44 -19.88 5.39
CA VAL A 50 -0.34 -19.05 4.93
C VAL A 50 0.59 -18.80 6.10
N ALA A 51 1.84 -19.20 5.98
CA ALA A 51 2.89 -18.86 6.93
C ALA A 51 3.59 -17.58 6.46
N ASP A 52 3.51 -16.53 7.25
CA ASP A 52 4.18 -15.27 7.04
C ASP A 52 5.11 -14.98 8.22
N GLY A 53 6.39 -15.21 8.03
CA GLY A 53 7.36 -15.16 9.10
C GLY A 53 7.04 -16.16 10.21
N ASN A 54 6.71 -15.63 11.40
CA ASN A 54 6.39 -16.43 12.60
C ASN A 54 4.89 -16.64 12.81
N VAL A 55 4.04 -16.19 11.91
CA VAL A 55 2.59 -16.27 12.01
C VAL A 55 2.04 -17.18 10.92
N ILE A 56 1.19 -18.12 11.29
CA ILE A 56 0.39 -18.90 10.35
C ILE A 56 -1.04 -18.39 10.41
N LEU A 57 -1.53 -17.85 9.31
CA LEU A 57 -2.93 -17.45 9.15
C LEU A 57 -3.70 -18.57 8.46
N ARG A 58 -4.88 -18.88 9.01
CA ARG A 58 -5.80 -19.86 8.41
C ARG A 58 -6.98 -19.13 7.81
N TYR A 59 -7.20 -19.38 6.53
CA TYR A 59 -8.28 -18.77 5.77
C TYR A 59 -9.38 -19.77 5.46
N SER A 60 -10.61 -19.27 5.42
CA SER A 60 -11.74 -19.93 4.78
C SER A 60 -11.93 -19.29 3.40
N ASP A 61 -11.87 -20.14 2.37
CA ASP A 61 -12.18 -19.74 1.01
C ASP A 61 -13.67 -20.03 0.75
N LEU A 62 -14.47 -19.01 1.00
CA LEU A 62 -15.85 -18.97 0.50
C LEU A 62 -15.79 -18.37 -0.91
N THR A 63 -16.68 -18.81 -1.79
CA THR A 63 -16.66 -18.48 -3.25
C THR A 63 -16.54 -16.99 -3.57
N ASP A 64 -16.89 -16.13 -2.65
CA ASP A 64 -16.96 -14.67 -2.82
C ASP A 64 -16.41 -13.86 -1.63
N THR A 65 -15.95 -14.54 -0.56
CA THR A 65 -15.48 -13.87 0.67
C THR A 65 -14.25 -14.57 1.23
N LEU A 66 -13.19 -13.82 1.46
CA LEU A 66 -11.99 -14.28 2.15
C LEU A 66 -12.09 -13.93 3.63
N GLN A 67 -11.96 -14.95 4.48
CA GLN A 67 -12.06 -14.80 5.93
C GLN A 67 -10.85 -15.42 6.63
N ILE A 68 -10.36 -14.77 7.67
CA ILE A 68 -9.41 -15.37 8.60
C ILE A 68 -10.21 -16.13 9.68
N ILE A 69 -9.98 -17.44 9.77
CA ILE A 69 -10.66 -18.34 10.71
C ILE A 69 -9.77 -18.78 11.87
N GLY A 70 -8.50 -18.43 11.84
CA GLY A 70 -7.55 -18.71 12.91
C GLY A 70 -6.18 -18.14 12.65
N GLN A 71 -5.40 -18.02 13.71
CA GLN A 71 -3.98 -17.66 13.64
C GLN A 71 -3.17 -18.51 14.61
N GLU A 72 -1.92 -18.74 14.27
CA GLU A 72 -0.99 -19.48 15.09
C GLU A 72 0.41 -18.87 15.02
N THR A 73 1.03 -18.77 16.17
CA THR A 73 2.45 -18.43 16.34
C THR A 73 3.13 -19.51 17.17
N ALA A 74 4.43 -19.42 17.39
CA ALA A 74 5.15 -20.33 18.28
C ALA A 74 4.60 -20.32 19.73
N LEU A 75 3.93 -19.25 20.14
CA LEU A 75 3.46 -19.06 21.53
C LEU A 75 1.93 -19.05 21.65
N GLU A 76 1.22 -18.74 20.59
CA GLU A 76 -0.21 -18.50 20.59
C GLU A 76 -0.91 -19.27 19.48
N SER A 77 -2.10 -19.80 19.81
CA SER A 77 -3.00 -20.38 18.82
C SER A 77 -4.41 -19.89 19.09
N ILE A 78 -5.03 -19.22 18.12
CA ILE A 78 -6.39 -18.67 18.18
C ILE A 78 -7.24 -19.26 17.07
N CYS A 79 -8.45 -19.69 17.44
CA CYS A 79 -9.52 -20.05 16.50
C CYS A 79 -10.63 -19.00 16.59
N TYR A 80 -11.04 -18.46 15.45
CA TYR A 80 -12.10 -17.46 15.39
C TYR A 80 -13.47 -18.13 15.23
N ASP A 81 -14.32 -18.06 16.25
CA ASP A 81 -15.71 -18.50 16.22
C ASP A 81 -16.57 -17.57 15.36
N VAL A 82 -16.22 -16.29 15.37
CA VAL A 82 -16.70 -15.26 14.45
C VAL A 82 -15.52 -14.82 13.59
N PRO A 83 -15.44 -15.31 12.34
CA PRO A 83 -14.31 -15.03 11.47
C PRO A 83 -14.13 -13.56 11.14
N GLN A 84 -12.89 -13.17 10.80
CA GLN A 84 -12.57 -11.85 10.28
C GLN A 84 -12.78 -11.84 8.76
N SER A 85 -13.82 -11.17 8.27
CA SER A 85 -14.05 -11.00 6.82
C SER A 85 -13.15 -9.89 6.30
N ILE A 86 -12.11 -10.25 5.55
CA ILE A 86 -11.07 -9.30 5.10
C ILE A 86 -11.22 -8.86 3.65
N MET A 87 -11.94 -9.62 2.82
CA MET A 87 -12.16 -9.26 1.42
C MET A 87 -13.39 -9.95 0.86
N THR A 88 -14.11 -9.27 -0.02
CA THR A 88 -15.17 -9.85 -0.87
C THR A 88 -14.78 -9.69 -2.34
N TYR A 89 -15.16 -10.64 -3.18
CA TYR A 89 -14.80 -10.59 -4.60
C TYR A 89 -16.05 -10.36 -5.48
N PRO A 90 -16.00 -9.42 -6.44
CA PRO A 90 -14.89 -8.47 -6.71
C PRO A 90 -14.82 -7.37 -5.65
N PHE A 91 -13.59 -6.95 -5.30
CA PHE A 91 -13.34 -5.84 -4.38
C PHE A 91 -12.78 -4.66 -5.17
N THR A 92 -13.48 -3.54 -5.16
CA THR A 92 -13.19 -2.36 -5.99
C THR A 92 -13.28 -1.10 -5.16
N TYR A 93 -12.73 0.00 -5.65
CA TYR A 93 -12.80 1.30 -4.98
C TYR A 93 -14.21 1.64 -4.46
N GLY A 94 -14.27 2.08 -3.21
CA GLY A 94 -15.50 2.42 -2.50
C GLY A 94 -16.22 1.22 -1.86
N ASN A 95 -15.74 -0.01 -2.04
CA ASN A 95 -16.26 -1.15 -1.29
C ASN A 95 -15.82 -1.09 0.17
N VAL A 96 -16.75 -1.41 1.06
CA VAL A 96 -16.54 -1.41 2.51
C VAL A 96 -17.07 -2.70 3.11
N ILE A 97 -16.27 -3.32 3.95
CA ILE A 97 -16.66 -4.44 4.81
C ILE A 97 -16.54 -3.98 6.25
N SER A 98 -17.58 -4.19 7.04
CA SER A 98 -17.53 -3.94 8.48
C SER A 98 -18.20 -5.07 9.24
N GLY A 99 -17.63 -5.44 10.36
CA GLY A 99 -18.18 -6.51 11.19
C GLY A 99 -17.47 -6.65 12.52
N SER A 100 -18.01 -7.53 13.35
CA SER A 100 -17.34 -7.99 14.56
C SER A 100 -16.59 -9.28 14.27
N TYR A 101 -15.54 -9.52 15.05
CA TYR A 101 -14.85 -10.80 15.10
C TYR A 101 -14.67 -11.24 16.53
N GLY A 102 -14.45 -12.53 16.74
CA GLY A 102 -14.18 -13.07 18.06
C GLY A 102 -13.70 -14.49 18.01
N GLY A 103 -12.89 -14.86 18.98
CA GLY A 103 -12.30 -16.18 19.02
C GLY A 103 -11.68 -16.51 20.38
N HIS A 104 -11.21 -17.73 20.48
CA HIS A 104 -10.56 -18.23 21.67
C HIS A 104 -9.33 -19.07 21.32
N GLY A 105 -8.45 -19.21 22.28
CA GLY A 105 -7.24 -19.97 22.06
C GLY A 105 -6.40 -20.11 23.31
N THR A 106 -5.11 -20.35 23.10
CA THR A 106 -4.15 -20.53 24.20
C THR A 106 -2.85 -19.76 23.93
N TYR A 107 -2.24 -19.29 25.01
CA TYR A 107 -0.91 -18.69 24.99
C TYR A 107 0.04 -19.55 25.83
N CYS A 108 1.16 -19.96 25.24
CA CYS A 108 2.15 -20.86 25.83
C CYS A 108 1.55 -22.16 26.38
N SER A 109 0.37 -22.61 25.91
CA SER A 109 -0.39 -23.76 26.44
C SER A 109 -0.72 -23.65 27.95
N ARG A 110 -0.69 -22.44 28.51
CA ARG A 110 -0.89 -22.21 29.97
C ARG A 110 -1.99 -21.18 30.26
N LEU A 111 -2.20 -20.24 29.34
CA LEU A 111 -3.24 -19.25 29.51
C LEU A 111 -4.31 -19.46 28.44
N ASN A 112 -5.57 -19.35 28.84
CA ASN A 112 -6.67 -19.22 27.89
C ASN A 112 -6.70 -17.79 27.39
N VAL A 113 -6.80 -17.63 26.09
CA VAL A 113 -6.92 -16.33 25.40
C VAL A 113 -8.31 -16.22 24.80
N SER A 114 -8.94 -15.07 24.99
CA SER A 114 -10.17 -14.71 24.28
C SER A 114 -9.95 -13.37 23.61
N VAL A 115 -10.33 -13.28 22.35
CA VAL A 115 -10.23 -12.09 21.53
C VAL A 115 -11.62 -11.70 21.03
N ALA A 116 -11.93 -10.41 21.03
CA ALA A 116 -13.15 -9.88 20.44
C ALA A 116 -12.94 -8.44 19.98
N GLY A 117 -13.56 -8.09 18.86
CA GLY A 117 -13.38 -6.75 18.32
C GLY A 117 -14.24 -6.45 17.11
N THR A 118 -13.90 -5.35 16.45
CA THR A 118 -14.51 -4.91 15.20
C THR A 118 -13.46 -4.72 14.12
N LEU A 119 -13.85 -4.97 12.91
CA LEU A 119 -13.05 -4.83 11.71
C LEU A 119 -13.78 -3.91 10.74
N LEU A 120 -13.06 -2.95 10.18
CA LEU A 120 -13.46 -2.13 9.04
C LEU A 120 -12.41 -2.32 7.95
N VAL A 121 -12.83 -2.73 6.77
CA VAL A 121 -11.96 -2.86 5.59
C VAL A 121 -12.58 -2.03 4.48
N GLU A 122 -11.83 -1.14 3.91
CA GLU A 122 -12.26 -0.20 2.89
C GLU A 122 -11.28 -0.16 1.72
N ALA A 123 -11.77 -0.29 0.50
CA ALA A 123 -11.03 0.05 -0.69
C ALA A 123 -11.06 1.56 -0.87
N ASP A 124 -10.18 2.27 -0.18
CA ASP A 124 -10.25 3.72 0.06
C ASP A 124 -9.55 4.56 -1.00
N ALA A 125 -8.72 3.94 -1.83
CA ALA A 125 -8.06 4.63 -2.93
C ALA A 125 -7.75 3.70 -4.12
N GLU A 126 -7.71 4.29 -5.32
CA GLU A 126 -7.22 3.61 -6.52
C GLU A 126 -6.31 4.54 -7.34
N GLY A 127 -5.30 3.97 -8.01
CA GLY A 127 -4.36 4.81 -8.74
C GLY A 127 -3.18 4.05 -9.34
N ILE A 128 -2.02 4.68 -9.27
CA ILE A 128 -0.78 4.26 -9.92
C ILE A 128 0.35 4.29 -8.89
N ILE A 129 1.23 3.31 -8.92
CA ILE A 129 2.48 3.32 -8.14
C ILE A 129 3.67 3.45 -9.10
N LEU A 130 4.59 4.35 -8.77
CA LEU A 130 5.94 4.39 -9.32
C LEU A 130 6.86 3.60 -8.40
N THR A 131 7.51 2.57 -8.93
CA THR A 131 8.39 1.70 -8.14
C THR A 131 9.83 2.17 -8.17
N SER A 132 10.65 1.66 -7.26
CA SER A 132 12.10 1.95 -7.22
C SER A 132 12.87 1.39 -8.43
N GLU A 133 12.31 0.40 -9.12
CA GLU A 133 12.88 -0.17 -10.35
C GLU A 133 12.55 0.67 -11.60
N CYS A 134 12.04 1.89 -11.42
CA CYS A 134 11.56 2.76 -12.51
C CYS A 134 10.43 2.13 -13.33
N ASP A 135 9.68 1.21 -12.75
CA ASP A 135 8.47 0.63 -13.33
C ASP A 135 7.22 1.31 -12.77
N THR A 136 6.14 1.22 -13.52
CA THR A 136 4.86 1.83 -13.19
C THR A 136 3.80 0.75 -13.09
N LEU A 137 3.18 0.64 -11.92
CA LEU A 137 2.07 -0.28 -11.67
C LEU A 137 0.76 0.48 -11.83
N TYR A 138 -0.08 0.02 -12.75
CA TYR A 138 -1.39 0.61 -13.04
C TYR A 138 -2.50 -0.19 -12.34
N ASN A 139 -3.67 0.44 -12.24
CA ASN A 139 -4.86 -0.19 -11.66
C ASN A 139 -4.61 -0.74 -10.25
N VAL A 140 -3.88 0.04 -9.46
CA VAL A 140 -3.59 -0.30 -8.07
C VAL A 140 -4.76 0.09 -7.19
N LEU A 141 -5.21 -0.85 -6.38
CA LEU A 141 -6.23 -0.64 -5.36
C LEU A 141 -5.55 -0.58 -4.00
N ARG A 142 -5.80 0.46 -3.21
CA ARG A 142 -5.41 0.49 -1.81
C ARG A 142 -6.56 0.02 -0.95
N VAL A 143 -6.24 -0.91 -0.05
CA VAL A 143 -7.16 -1.42 0.97
C VAL A 143 -6.69 -0.91 2.33
N HIS A 144 -7.55 -0.17 3.01
CA HIS A 144 -7.37 0.32 4.36
C HIS A 144 -8.14 -0.59 5.33
N THR A 145 -7.45 -1.15 6.30
CA THR A 145 -8.02 -1.99 7.34
C THR A 145 -7.82 -1.33 8.69
N LEU A 146 -8.90 -1.12 9.42
CA LEU A 146 -8.88 -0.71 10.82
C LEU A 146 -9.47 -1.84 11.67
N ARG A 147 -8.65 -2.44 12.50
CA ARG A 147 -9.03 -3.50 13.44
C ARG A 147 -8.89 -2.99 14.87
N THR A 148 -9.98 -3.04 15.63
CA THR A 148 -9.96 -2.72 17.05
C THR A 148 -10.44 -3.90 17.84
N GLY A 149 -9.72 -4.29 18.87
CA GLY A 149 -10.06 -5.47 19.65
C GLY A 149 -9.62 -5.42 21.09
N SER A 150 -10.12 -6.37 21.84
CA SER A 150 -9.71 -6.66 23.21
C SER A 150 -9.17 -8.07 23.29
N ILE A 151 -8.07 -8.23 24.01
CA ILE A 151 -7.43 -9.51 24.31
C ILE A 151 -7.52 -9.73 25.81
N SER A 152 -8.15 -10.81 26.23
CA SER A 152 -8.20 -11.23 27.63
C SER A 152 -7.46 -12.55 27.84
N MET A 153 -6.70 -12.64 28.93
CA MET A 153 -5.91 -13.83 29.25
C MET A 153 -6.22 -14.28 30.69
N ASN A 154 -6.53 -15.56 30.83
CA ASN A 154 -6.81 -16.19 32.11
C ASN A 154 -5.99 -17.48 32.30
N SER A 155 -5.58 -17.78 33.54
CA SER A 155 -4.87 -19.03 33.83
C SER A 155 -5.76 -20.24 33.58
N VAL A 156 -5.22 -21.26 32.91
CA VAL A 156 -5.90 -22.54 32.68
C VAL A 156 -6.12 -23.29 34.00
N MET A 157 -5.30 -23.01 35.02
CA MET A 157 -5.32 -23.74 36.33
C MET A 157 -6.33 -23.20 37.33
N ASP A 158 -6.86 -21.99 37.12
CA ASP A 158 -7.70 -21.30 38.09
C ASP A 158 -9.17 -21.21 37.66
N ALA A 159 -9.80 -22.35 37.41
CA ALA A 159 -11.24 -22.40 37.10
C ALA A 159 -12.15 -21.82 38.21
N ASN A 160 -11.60 -21.53 39.39
CA ASN A 160 -12.33 -20.99 40.54
C ASN A 160 -11.86 -19.62 41.04
N ASN A 161 -10.88 -18.99 40.40
CA ASN A 161 -10.42 -17.67 40.82
C ASN A 161 -10.78 -16.64 39.79
N SER A 162 -11.79 -15.85 40.11
CA SER A 162 -12.31 -14.72 39.29
C SER A 162 -11.42 -13.47 39.31
N ASP A 163 -10.16 -13.60 39.73
CA ASP A 163 -9.25 -12.52 39.91
C ASP A 163 -8.29 -12.35 38.73
N THR A 164 -8.36 -11.16 38.15
CA THR A 164 -7.48 -10.52 37.19
C THR A 164 -7.53 -11.06 35.76
N THR A 165 -8.66 -10.85 35.10
CA THR A 165 -8.68 -10.78 33.65
C THR A 165 -7.87 -9.55 33.21
N HIS A 166 -6.65 -9.75 32.77
CA HIS A 166 -5.92 -8.67 32.12
C HIS A 166 -6.51 -8.47 30.73
N VAL A 167 -7.24 -7.40 30.54
CA VAL A 167 -7.81 -7.01 29.25
C VAL A 167 -6.92 -5.93 28.65
N LYS A 168 -6.29 -6.26 27.54
CA LYS A 168 -5.58 -5.28 26.70
C LYS A 168 -6.43 -4.94 25.50
N GLN A 169 -6.36 -3.70 25.07
CA GLN A 169 -6.94 -3.27 23.80
C GLN A 169 -5.84 -3.22 22.76
N GLU A 170 -6.19 -3.64 21.56
CA GLU A 170 -5.34 -3.58 20.38
C GLU A 170 -6.03 -2.78 19.30
N ILE A 171 -5.29 -1.86 18.68
CA ILE A 171 -5.72 -1.13 17.50
C ILE A 171 -4.67 -1.38 16.43
N GLU A 172 -5.10 -1.93 15.32
CA GLU A 172 -4.27 -2.12 14.13
C GLU A 172 -4.86 -1.30 12.99
N GLU A 173 -4.01 -0.49 12.37
CA GLU A 173 -4.30 0.24 11.16
C GLU A 173 -3.32 -0.23 10.07
N ARG A 174 -3.86 -0.74 8.96
CA ARG A 174 -3.09 -1.36 7.88
C ARG A 174 -3.51 -0.78 6.54
N TYR A 175 -2.53 -0.53 5.69
CA TYR A 175 -2.70 -0.13 4.30
C TYR A 175 -1.98 -1.12 3.41
N GLU A 176 -2.67 -1.63 2.41
CA GLU A 176 -2.18 -2.64 1.49
C GLU A 176 -2.47 -2.20 0.05
N TRP A 177 -1.46 -2.26 -0.82
CA TRP A 177 -1.60 -1.88 -2.23
C TRP A 177 -1.59 -3.12 -3.11
N TYR A 178 -2.71 -3.39 -3.75
CA TYR A 178 -2.92 -4.51 -4.64
C TYR A 178 -2.91 -4.05 -6.09
N ALA A 179 -2.17 -4.76 -6.95
CA ALA A 179 -2.25 -4.56 -8.38
C ALA A 179 -2.83 -5.81 -9.05
N ARG A 180 -3.52 -5.61 -10.16
CA ARG A 180 -4.15 -6.68 -10.91
C ARG A 180 -3.10 -7.67 -11.43
N GLY A 181 -3.39 -8.97 -11.37
CA GLY A 181 -2.48 -10.02 -11.79
C GLY A 181 -1.47 -10.46 -10.72
N TYR A 182 -1.45 -9.81 -9.58
CA TYR A 182 -0.59 -10.18 -8.44
C TYR A 182 -1.42 -10.72 -7.30
N ARG A 183 -0.97 -11.81 -6.69
CA ARG A 183 -1.72 -12.54 -5.66
C ARG A 183 -1.76 -11.82 -4.32
N TYR A 184 -0.72 -11.05 -4.01
CA TYR A 184 -0.50 -10.40 -2.71
C TYR A 184 -0.41 -8.90 -2.87
N PRO A 185 -0.56 -8.14 -1.75
CA PRO A 185 -0.22 -6.74 -1.79
C PRO A 185 1.25 -6.57 -2.15
N LEU A 186 1.52 -5.66 -3.08
CA LEU A 186 2.87 -5.30 -3.48
C LEU A 186 3.58 -4.48 -2.42
N TYR A 187 2.82 -3.65 -1.72
CA TYR A 187 3.27 -2.84 -0.60
C TYR A 187 2.30 -2.99 0.56
N GLU A 188 2.85 -2.95 1.75
CA GLU A 188 2.09 -2.99 2.99
C GLU A 188 2.71 -2.00 3.99
N LYS A 189 1.83 -1.36 4.76
CA LYS A 189 2.19 -0.55 5.92
C LYS A 189 1.21 -0.84 7.03
N ALA A 190 1.69 -1.10 8.23
CA ALA A 190 0.84 -1.31 9.39
C ALA A 190 1.35 -0.56 10.62
N THR A 191 0.42 -0.13 11.42
CA THR A 191 0.65 0.41 12.77
C THR A 191 -0.17 -0.39 13.74
N VAL A 192 0.45 -0.93 14.79
CA VAL A 192 -0.24 -1.69 15.84
C VAL A 192 0.04 -1.04 17.18
N ALA A 193 -1.00 -0.63 17.87
CA ALA A 193 -0.93 0.00 19.19
C ALA A 193 -1.67 -0.85 20.23
N TYR A 194 -1.04 -1.04 21.39
CA TYR A 194 -1.60 -1.75 22.53
C TYR A 194 -1.87 -0.79 23.68
N TYR A 195 -3.04 -0.95 24.31
CA TYR A 195 -3.47 -0.12 25.42
C TYR A 195 -3.80 -0.98 26.63
N ASP A 196 -3.46 -0.49 27.82
CA ASP A 196 -3.92 -0.98 29.10
C ASP A 196 -4.62 0.16 29.84
N ASN A 197 -5.89 -0.03 30.21
CA ASN A 197 -6.71 1.01 30.87
C ASN A 197 -6.63 2.37 30.16
N MET A 198 -6.80 2.40 28.84
CA MET A 198 -6.74 3.60 27.97
C MET A 198 -5.34 4.26 27.89
N THR A 199 -4.32 3.66 28.48
CA THR A 199 -2.94 4.14 28.36
C THR A 199 -2.22 3.30 27.30
N MET A 200 -1.64 3.99 26.30
CA MET A 200 -0.83 3.29 25.29
C MET A 200 0.44 2.75 25.95
N ILE A 201 0.63 1.44 25.84
CA ILE A 201 1.77 0.72 26.44
C ILE A 201 2.83 0.33 25.41
N HIS A 202 2.42 0.20 24.16
CA HIS A 202 3.32 -0.16 23.06
C HIS A 202 2.71 0.28 21.74
N GLU A 203 3.56 0.73 20.82
CA GLU A 203 3.21 1.00 19.43
C GLU A 203 4.33 0.47 18.54
N SER A 204 3.97 -0.15 17.45
CA SER A 204 4.92 -0.66 16.44
C SER A 204 4.46 -0.23 15.05
N HIS A 205 5.43 0.07 14.21
CA HIS A 205 5.22 0.40 12.81
C HIS A 205 5.97 -0.62 11.96
N SER A 206 5.35 -1.06 10.90
CA SER A 206 5.97 -1.92 9.90
C SER A 206 5.65 -1.42 8.51
N ALA A 207 6.59 -1.58 7.61
CA ALA A 207 6.40 -1.32 6.20
C ALA A 207 7.17 -2.37 5.40
N SER A 208 6.60 -2.84 4.31
CA SER A 208 7.22 -3.86 3.50
C SER A 208 6.78 -3.81 2.05
N ARG A 209 7.58 -4.44 1.19
CA ARG A 209 7.20 -4.70 -0.20
C ARG A 209 7.51 -6.14 -0.59
N ILE A 210 6.76 -6.66 -1.53
CA ILE A 210 7.05 -7.92 -2.23
C ILE A 210 7.35 -7.58 -3.68
N SER A 211 8.50 -8.05 -4.19
CA SER A 211 8.83 -7.83 -5.61
C SER A 211 7.84 -8.55 -6.51
N PRO A 212 7.35 -7.89 -7.58
CA PRO A 212 6.46 -8.50 -8.57
C PRO A 212 7.00 -9.82 -9.13
N ASP A 213 8.31 -9.94 -9.31
CA ASP A 213 8.97 -11.13 -9.86
C ASP A 213 8.71 -12.41 -9.05
N PHE A 214 8.45 -12.28 -7.75
CA PHE A 214 8.17 -13.42 -6.87
C PHE A 214 6.69 -13.81 -6.79
N MET A 215 5.81 -13.02 -7.40
CA MET A 215 4.36 -13.23 -7.35
C MET A 215 3.80 -13.93 -8.57
N HIS A 216 4.60 -14.06 -9.61
CA HIS A 216 4.21 -14.76 -10.83
C HIS A 216 4.19 -16.27 -10.57
N LEU A 217 3.02 -16.88 -10.77
CA LEU A 217 2.90 -18.34 -10.77
C LEU A 217 3.04 -18.85 -12.21
N PRO A 218 4.07 -19.62 -12.52
CA PRO A 218 4.41 -20.01 -13.89
C PRO A 218 3.30 -20.82 -14.60
N ASP A 219 2.40 -21.43 -13.83
CA ASP A 219 1.34 -22.30 -14.36
C ASP A 219 -0.07 -21.68 -14.25
N ASP A 220 -0.16 -20.39 -13.90
CA ASP A 220 -1.45 -19.68 -13.77
C ASP A 220 -1.79 -18.92 -15.05
N SER A 221 -2.45 -19.61 -15.98
CA SER A 221 -2.88 -19.03 -17.27
C SER A 221 -3.88 -17.86 -17.12
N CYS A 222 -4.63 -17.80 -16.02
CA CYS A 222 -5.51 -16.67 -15.74
C CYS A 222 -4.70 -15.42 -15.40
N ASN A 223 -3.64 -15.60 -14.58
CA ASN A 223 -2.73 -14.51 -14.22
C ASN A 223 -1.97 -14.00 -15.44
N ASP A 224 -1.45 -14.88 -16.27
CA ASP A 224 -0.81 -14.52 -17.53
C ASP A 224 -1.74 -13.71 -18.44
N SER A 225 -3.01 -14.11 -18.52
CA SER A 225 -4.02 -13.41 -19.32
C SER A 225 -4.31 -12.01 -18.78
N ILE A 226 -4.36 -11.86 -17.45
CA ILE A 226 -4.57 -10.55 -16.79
C ILE A 226 -3.38 -9.64 -17.02
N LEU A 227 -2.15 -10.14 -16.84
CA LEU A 227 -0.92 -9.38 -17.07
C LEU A 227 -0.77 -8.97 -18.53
N ALA A 228 -1.09 -9.87 -19.48
CA ALA A 228 -1.10 -9.57 -20.91
C ALA A 228 -2.15 -8.50 -21.27
N TYR A 229 -3.34 -8.57 -20.68
CA TYR A 229 -4.38 -7.55 -20.86
C TYR A 229 -3.95 -6.21 -20.28
N ASP A 230 -3.37 -6.18 -19.09
CA ASP A 230 -2.88 -4.95 -18.48
C ASP A 230 -1.72 -4.32 -19.29
N ALA A 231 -0.83 -5.15 -19.82
CA ALA A 231 0.21 -4.70 -20.76
C ALA A 231 -0.39 -4.10 -22.06
N TYR A 232 -1.45 -4.70 -22.58
CA TYR A 232 -2.20 -4.16 -23.72
C TYR A 232 -2.87 -2.83 -23.38
N VAL A 233 -3.52 -2.73 -22.21
CA VAL A 233 -4.15 -1.49 -21.74
C VAL A 233 -3.10 -0.39 -21.56
N ARG A 234 -1.94 -0.69 -20.98
CA ARG A 234 -0.79 0.23 -20.88
C ARG A 234 -0.35 0.77 -22.24
N SER A 235 -0.36 -0.08 -23.27
CA SER A 235 0.06 0.31 -24.62
C SER A 235 -0.98 1.11 -25.39
N THR A 236 -2.27 1.04 -25.03
CA THR A 236 -3.38 1.57 -25.82
C THR A 236 -4.17 2.68 -25.13
N MET A 237 -4.25 2.64 -23.80
CA MET A 237 -4.95 3.65 -23.02
C MET A 237 -3.97 4.66 -22.45
N PHE A 238 -4.35 5.91 -22.50
CA PHE A 238 -3.68 6.96 -21.76
C PHE A 238 -3.92 6.71 -20.28
N PRO A 239 -2.89 6.41 -19.48
CA PRO A 239 -3.06 6.28 -18.03
C PRO A 239 -3.43 7.59 -17.35
N PHE A 240 -3.51 8.68 -18.11
CA PHE A 240 -3.59 10.06 -17.64
C PHE A 240 -4.97 10.70 -17.70
N ASP A 241 -5.99 10.01 -18.21
CA ASP A 241 -7.37 10.53 -18.08
C ASP A 241 -7.81 10.62 -16.61
N TRP A 242 -7.15 9.86 -15.74
CA TRP A 242 -7.40 9.89 -14.29
C TRP A 242 -6.56 10.94 -13.55
N LEU A 243 -5.39 11.27 -14.10
CA LEU A 243 -4.48 12.29 -13.57
C LEU A 243 -4.75 13.67 -14.18
N GLN A 244 -5.84 13.82 -14.94
CA GLN A 244 -6.30 15.15 -15.32
C GLN A 244 -6.61 15.90 -14.02
N PRO A 245 -5.94 17.01 -13.73
CA PRO A 245 -6.39 17.88 -12.65
C PRO A 245 -7.87 18.13 -12.91
N SER A 246 -8.71 17.86 -11.93
CA SER A 246 -10.12 18.21 -11.96
C SER A 246 -10.20 19.65 -12.51
N GLY A 247 -10.75 19.82 -13.68
CA GLY A 247 -10.80 20.98 -14.55
C GLY A 247 -10.47 22.37 -13.99
N PRO A 248 -10.54 23.44 -14.79
CA PRO A 248 -10.02 24.75 -14.40
C PRO A 248 -10.66 25.37 -13.14
N ASP A 249 -11.47 24.64 -12.39
CA ASP A 249 -12.16 25.10 -11.17
C ASP A 249 -11.93 24.18 -9.95
N GLY A 250 -11.04 23.17 -10.05
CA GLY A 250 -10.69 22.28 -8.94
C GLY A 250 -9.55 22.83 -8.08
N SER A 251 -9.61 24.07 -7.66
CA SER A 251 -8.74 24.62 -6.63
C SER A 251 -9.22 24.10 -5.28
N ASP A 252 -8.52 23.11 -4.73
CA ASP A 252 -8.53 22.85 -3.30
C ASP A 252 -7.84 24.05 -2.62
N PRO A 253 -8.54 24.90 -1.86
CA PRO A 253 -8.00 26.21 -1.45
C PRO A 253 -6.91 26.15 -0.37
N GLU A 254 -6.56 24.98 0.16
CA GLU A 254 -5.55 24.86 1.21
C GLU A 254 -4.13 24.50 0.73
N ASN A 255 -3.92 24.09 -0.55
CA ASN A 255 -2.61 23.69 -1.07
C ASN A 255 -2.20 24.35 -2.39
N ALA A 256 -2.91 25.37 -2.83
CA ALA A 256 -2.79 25.90 -4.20
C ALA A 256 -1.49 26.64 -4.53
N ASP A 257 -0.64 27.04 -3.59
CA ASP A 257 0.44 27.98 -3.88
C ASP A 257 1.82 27.69 -3.27
N ILE A 258 2.18 26.41 -3.02
CA ILE A 258 3.55 26.12 -2.55
C ILE A 258 4.59 26.37 -3.64
N ILE A 259 4.23 26.16 -4.91
CA ILE A 259 5.09 26.34 -6.07
C ILE A 259 4.44 27.22 -7.12
N ARG A 260 5.19 28.20 -7.61
CA ARG A 260 4.89 28.93 -8.84
C ARG A 260 5.95 28.60 -9.85
N TYR A 261 5.56 28.20 -11.06
CA TYR A 261 6.52 27.73 -12.04
C TYR A 261 6.19 28.16 -13.46
N THR A 262 7.20 28.08 -14.32
CA THR A 262 7.10 28.28 -15.77
C THR A 262 7.93 27.21 -16.47
N VAL A 263 7.35 26.57 -17.47
CA VAL A 263 8.00 25.53 -18.28
C VAL A 263 8.34 26.10 -19.65
N LEU A 264 9.59 25.95 -20.06
CA LEU A 264 10.10 26.36 -21.36
C LEU A 264 10.81 25.20 -22.04
N THR A 265 10.58 25.02 -23.34
CA THR A 265 11.36 24.10 -24.18
C THR A 265 12.32 24.88 -25.04
N ASP A 266 13.62 24.65 -24.97
CA ASP A 266 14.65 25.26 -25.80
C ASP A 266 15.52 24.19 -26.45
N GLY A 267 15.28 23.94 -27.73
CA GLY A 267 15.99 22.89 -28.47
C GLY A 267 15.78 21.51 -27.86
N ASN A 268 16.85 20.95 -27.30
CA ASN A 268 16.86 19.62 -26.68
C ASN A 268 16.77 19.69 -25.15
N SER A 269 16.41 20.83 -24.58
CA SER A 269 16.28 20.99 -23.13
C SER A 269 14.86 21.39 -22.76
N LEU A 270 14.35 20.84 -21.65
CA LEU A 270 13.19 21.34 -20.94
C LEU A 270 13.69 22.09 -19.70
N ILE A 271 13.32 23.34 -19.57
CA ILE A 271 13.72 24.21 -18.47
C ILE A 271 12.48 24.52 -17.66
N LEU A 272 12.55 24.26 -16.38
CA LEU A 272 11.53 24.60 -15.38
C LEU A 272 12.12 25.65 -14.45
N ASP A 273 11.62 26.88 -14.53
CA ASP A 273 11.91 27.95 -13.57
C ASP A 273 10.80 27.97 -12.52
N TYR A 274 11.16 27.99 -11.21
CA TYR A 274 10.16 27.91 -10.15
C TYR A 274 10.54 28.68 -8.89
N ASP A 275 9.54 29.08 -8.14
CA ASP A 275 9.63 29.68 -6.81
C ASP A 275 8.91 28.79 -5.80
N LEU A 276 9.47 28.66 -4.58
CA LEU A 276 8.88 27.92 -3.48
C LEU A 276 8.62 28.83 -2.29
N ASP A 277 7.40 28.80 -1.78
CA ASP A 277 7.03 29.59 -0.60
C ASP A 277 7.44 28.91 0.74
N GLN A 278 7.79 27.63 0.70
CA GLN A 278 8.34 26.87 1.85
C GLN A 278 9.33 25.79 1.36
N ASP A 279 10.14 25.26 2.30
CA ASP A 279 11.02 24.13 2.00
C ASP A 279 10.19 22.93 1.52
N ALA A 280 10.61 22.31 0.44
CA ALA A 280 9.85 21.23 -0.17
C ALA A 280 10.74 20.12 -0.73
N THR A 281 10.20 18.93 -0.75
CA THR A 281 10.73 17.83 -1.56
C THR A 281 9.98 17.81 -2.89
N LEU A 282 10.73 17.98 -3.96
CA LEU A 282 10.21 17.97 -5.33
C LEU A 282 10.54 16.65 -6.00
N THR A 283 9.57 16.10 -6.73
CA THR A 283 9.81 14.99 -7.66
C THR A 283 9.35 15.40 -9.04
N PHE A 284 10.27 15.38 -10.01
CA PHE A 284 10.00 15.66 -11.41
C PHE A 284 9.94 14.37 -12.20
N ILE A 285 8.84 14.16 -12.89
CA ILE A 285 8.61 12.97 -13.69
C ILE A 285 8.29 13.41 -15.11
N ILE A 286 9.02 12.86 -16.09
CA ILE A 286 8.70 13.06 -17.50
C ILE A 286 8.33 11.71 -18.09
N CYS A 287 7.16 11.63 -18.71
CA CYS A 287 6.70 10.44 -19.39
C CYS A 287 6.05 10.82 -20.73
N ASN A 288 5.96 9.86 -21.64
CA ASN A 288 5.14 10.03 -22.83
C ASN A 288 3.66 9.80 -22.51
N LYS A 289 2.80 10.08 -23.47
CA LYS A 289 1.35 9.87 -23.35
C LYS A 289 0.94 8.38 -23.15
N MET A 290 1.84 7.44 -23.34
CA MET A 290 1.62 6.01 -23.06
C MET A 290 2.07 5.60 -21.64
N GLY A 291 2.52 6.56 -20.84
CA GLY A 291 2.99 6.33 -19.48
C GLY A 291 4.42 5.80 -19.37
N MET A 292 5.16 5.72 -20.48
CA MET A 292 6.55 5.32 -20.43
C MET A 292 7.39 6.42 -19.81
N LEU A 293 8.08 6.09 -18.72
CA LEU A 293 8.92 6.98 -17.95
C LEU A 293 10.24 7.26 -18.65
N PHE A 294 10.64 8.51 -18.70
CA PHE A 294 11.92 8.97 -19.26
C PHE A 294 12.79 9.65 -18.22
N VAL A 295 12.19 10.38 -17.28
CA VAL A 295 12.88 11.08 -16.21
C VAL A 295 12.13 10.84 -14.90
N ASN A 296 12.88 10.50 -13.86
CA ASN A 296 12.45 10.56 -12.47
C ASN A 296 13.59 11.19 -11.66
N ARG A 297 13.39 12.39 -11.17
CA ARG A 297 14.39 13.15 -10.42
C ARG A 297 13.75 13.74 -9.18
N ARG A 298 14.33 13.43 -8.03
CA ARG A 298 13.89 13.96 -6.73
C ARG A 298 14.96 14.86 -6.14
N GLU A 299 14.54 15.96 -5.55
CA GLU A 299 15.43 16.89 -4.86
C GLU A 299 14.70 17.58 -3.70
N THR A 300 15.45 17.93 -2.65
CA THR A 300 14.93 18.75 -1.56
C THR A 300 15.48 20.16 -1.74
N VAL A 301 14.58 21.13 -1.82
CA VAL A 301 14.88 22.52 -2.13
C VAL A 301 14.33 23.41 -1.02
N MET A 302 15.15 24.38 -0.59
CA MET A 302 14.73 25.38 0.39
C MET A 302 13.79 26.41 -0.25
N ALA A 303 12.94 27.01 0.59
CA ALA A 303 12.10 28.12 0.18
C ALA A 303 12.93 29.24 -0.47
N GLY A 304 12.42 29.80 -1.55
CA GLY A 304 13.10 30.85 -2.28
C GLY A 304 12.56 31.02 -3.70
N SER A 305 13.09 32.01 -4.39
CA SER A 305 12.73 32.31 -5.78
C SER A 305 13.92 32.13 -6.71
N GLY A 306 13.63 31.88 -7.99
CA GLY A 306 14.61 31.75 -9.06
C GLY A 306 15.32 30.39 -9.07
N HIS A 307 14.66 29.34 -8.61
CA HIS A 307 15.14 27.98 -8.80
C HIS A 307 14.93 27.54 -10.25
N THR A 308 15.86 26.72 -10.75
CA THR A 308 15.78 26.21 -12.13
C THR A 308 16.10 24.72 -12.13
N ALA A 309 15.26 23.92 -12.79
CA ALA A 309 15.53 22.54 -13.12
C ALA A 309 15.60 22.35 -14.64
N GLU A 310 16.68 21.73 -15.10
CA GLU A 310 16.88 21.46 -16.54
C GLU A 310 16.89 19.95 -16.79
N PHE A 311 16.25 19.54 -17.88
CA PHE A 311 16.13 18.15 -18.33
C PHE A 311 16.60 18.03 -19.75
N ASP A 312 17.53 17.10 -20.02
CA ASP A 312 18.02 16.80 -21.34
C ASP A 312 17.02 15.92 -22.13
N LEU A 313 16.51 16.47 -23.23
CA LEU A 313 15.58 15.81 -24.14
C LEU A 313 16.26 15.17 -25.37
N SER A 314 17.60 15.17 -25.45
CA SER A 314 18.33 14.72 -26.65
C SER A 314 18.07 13.26 -27.04
N GLY A 315 17.65 12.43 -26.06
CA GLY A 315 17.26 11.03 -26.26
C GLY A 315 15.77 10.79 -26.52
N PHE A 316 14.95 11.86 -26.56
CA PHE A 316 13.51 11.74 -26.71
C PHE A 316 13.10 11.72 -28.18
N ALA A 317 12.21 10.79 -28.55
CA ALA A 317 11.63 10.77 -29.88
C ALA A 317 10.63 11.92 -30.06
N PRO A 318 10.41 12.43 -31.29
CA PRO A 318 9.36 13.42 -31.53
C PRO A 318 7.99 12.91 -31.10
N ASN A 319 7.44 13.53 -30.05
CA ASN A 319 6.15 13.15 -29.45
C ASN A 319 5.71 14.24 -28.46
N ASP A 320 4.48 14.08 -27.94
CA ASP A 320 4.02 14.81 -26.77
C ASP A 320 4.44 14.08 -25.50
N TYR A 321 4.93 14.84 -24.53
CA TYR A 321 5.35 14.37 -23.21
C TYR A 321 4.64 15.16 -22.13
N ILE A 322 4.62 14.60 -20.93
CA ILE A 322 4.02 15.20 -19.74
C ILE A 322 5.09 15.32 -18.69
N LEU A 323 5.30 16.52 -18.17
CA LEU A 323 6.07 16.79 -16.98
C LEU A 323 5.11 16.81 -15.77
N TYR A 324 5.34 15.95 -14.81
CA TYR A 324 4.72 16.02 -13.49
C TYR A 324 5.69 16.64 -12.49
N ILE A 325 5.15 17.52 -11.67
CA ILE A 325 5.88 18.20 -10.60
C ILE A 325 5.14 17.86 -9.30
N ASN A 326 5.68 16.93 -8.55
CA ASN A 326 5.16 16.59 -7.23
C ASN A 326 5.88 17.43 -6.18
N VAL A 327 5.11 18.18 -5.40
CA VAL A 327 5.61 19.03 -4.30
C VAL A 327 5.00 18.56 -3.00
N ASN A 328 5.78 17.88 -2.17
CA ASN A 328 5.33 17.33 -0.88
C ASN A 328 4.03 16.48 -0.97
N GLY A 329 3.79 15.82 -2.11
CA GLY A 329 2.58 15.02 -2.35
C GLY A 329 1.53 15.69 -3.25
N THR A 330 1.60 16.99 -3.47
CA THR A 330 0.72 17.71 -4.41
C THR A 330 1.29 17.68 -5.81
N ILE A 331 0.51 17.26 -6.81
CA ILE A 331 0.96 17.05 -8.19
C ILE A 331 0.43 18.13 -9.11
N ASN A 332 1.36 18.78 -9.83
CA ASN A 332 1.08 19.63 -10.96
C ASN A 332 1.55 18.95 -12.25
N SER A 333 0.94 19.25 -13.38
CA SER A 333 1.34 18.65 -14.66
C SER A 333 1.31 19.64 -15.82
N GLU A 334 2.29 19.49 -16.73
CA GLU A 334 2.40 20.28 -17.95
C GLU A 334 2.69 19.40 -19.16
N VAL A 335 1.99 19.63 -20.24
CA VAL A 335 2.22 18.92 -21.51
C VAL A 335 3.17 19.73 -22.40
N PHE A 336 4.21 19.08 -22.89
CA PHE A 336 5.15 19.70 -23.82
C PHE A 336 5.42 18.78 -25.02
N ASN A 337 5.87 19.36 -26.12
CA ASN A 337 6.14 18.65 -27.37
C ASN A 337 7.63 18.67 -27.71
N VAL A 338 8.19 17.51 -28.01
CA VAL A 338 9.52 17.33 -28.58
C VAL A 338 9.37 17.17 -30.09
N ARG A 339 10.08 17.97 -30.89
CA ARG A 339 10.00 18.02 -32.34
C ARG A 339 11.21 17.42 -33.03
#